data_1e888891e860730202bb5c479c1d384e
#
_entry.id   1e888891e860730202bb5c479c1d384e
#
_cell.length_a   1.000
_cell.length_b   1.000
_cell.length_c   1.000
_cell.angle_alpha   90.00
_cell.angle_beta   90.00
_cell.angle_gamma   90.00
#
_symmetry.space_group_name_H-M   'P 1'
#
loop_
_entity.id
_entity.type
_entity.pdbx_description
1 polymer ?
#
loop_
_entity_poly.entity_id
_entity_poly.type
_entity_poly.pdbx_seq_one_letter_code
_entity_poly.pdbx_strand_id
1 'polypeptide(L)'
;YIIFNLMYALVDCNNFYASCERVFNPSLKNKPVVVLSNNDGCVIARSNEAKALGIKMGEPVFKAKNIIEKNNVYVFSTNFALYGDMSSRVMSLLNHMSPEIEIYSIDEAFMNFDGIKDYLKLASKMRRTVKKHTGIPISIGIAKTKTLAKIANHVAKRYTKEGVYVLTGSDKILEYLLND
;
A
#
# COMPACT_ATOMS: atom_id res chain seq x y z
N TYR A 1 -2.56 36.69 9.14
CA TYR A 1 -1.69 35.52 8.84
C TYR A 1 -2.60 34.36 8.51
N ILE A 2 -2.67 33.98 7.23
CA ILE A 2 -3.35 32.76 6.81
C ILE A 2 -2.42 31.62 7.21
N ILE A 3 -2.73 30.91 8.29
CA ILE A 3 -2.04 29.68 8.66
C ILE A 3 -2.54 28.63 7.65
N PHE A 4 -1.77 28.41 6.59
CA PHE A 4 -1.97 27.25 5.74
C PHE A 4 -1.75 25.98 6.60
N ASN A 5 -2.81 25.29 6.91
CA ASN A 5 -2.73 23.97 7.53
C ASN A 5 -2.30 22.99 6.45
N LEU A 6 -1.00 22.96 6.12
CA LEU A 6 -0.44 21.98 5.21
C LEU A 6 -0.80 20.57 5.69
N MET A 7 -1.46 19.82 4.83
CA MET A 7 -1.80 18.42 5.07
C MET A 7 -1.44 17.57 3.86
N TYR A 8 -0.69 16.51 4.11
CA TYR A 8 -0.28 15.54 3.11
C TYR A 8 -0.96 14.21 3.34
N ALA A 9 -1.43 13.59 2.26
CA ALA A 9 -1.85 12.21 2.27
C ALA A 9 -0.81 11.36 1.53
N LEU A 10 -0.34 10.28 2.14
CA LEU A 10 0.38 9.22 1.44
C LEU A 10 -0.62 8.13 1.09
N VAL A 11 -0.75 7.86 -0.17
CA VAL A 11 -1.50 6.72 -0.72
C VAL A 11 -0.51 5.62 -1.08
N ASP A 12 -0.76 4.40 -0.64
CA ASP A 12 0.11 3.24 -0.88
C ASP A 12 -0.75 2.04 -1.30
N CYS A 13 -0.35 1.38 -2.37
CA CYS A 13 -1.01 0.17 -2.87
C CYS A 13 -0.58 -1.05 -2.04
N ASN A 14 -1.52 -1.66 -1.32
CA ASN A 14 -1.23 -2.76 -0.41
C ASN A 14 -0.73 -4.00 -1.15
N ASN A 15 0.46 -4.52 -0.77
CA ASN A 15 1.06 -5.71 -1.36
C ASN A 15 1.05 -5.65 -2.90
N PHE A 16 1.48 -4.54 -3.48
CA PHE A 16 1.14 -4.12 -4.84
C PHE A 16 1.30 -5.22 -5.88
N TYR A 17 2.47 -5.83 -6.04
CA TYR A 17 2.70 -6.84 -7.08
C TYR A 17 1.82 -8.07 -6.88
N ALA A 18 1.70 -8.56 -5.65
CA ALA A 18 0.81 -9.69 -5.34
C ALA A 18 -0.67 -9.33 -5.59
N SER A 19 -1.05 -8.08 -5.33
CA SER A 19 -2.40 -7.58 -5.61
C SER A 19 -2.67 -7.47 -7.11
N CYS A 20 -1.67 -7.08 -7.93
CA CYS A 20 -1.78 -7.08 -9.38
C CYS A 20 -2.04 -8.50 -9.93
N GLU A 21 -1.30 -9.50 -9.46
CA GLU A 21 -1.52 -10.89 -9.88
C GLU A 21 -2.94 -11.37 -9.51
N ARG A 22 -3.45 -11.00 -8.35
CA ARG A 22 -4.82 -11.34 -7.92
C ARG A 22 -5.92 -10.69 -8.75
N VAL A 23 -5.69 -9.50 -9.30
CA VAL A 23 -6.68 -8.82 -10.15
C VAL A 23 -7.03 -9.67 -11.37
N PHE A 24 -6.03 -10.29 -11.99
CA PHE A 24 -6.20 -11.11 -13.20
C PHE A 24 -6.47 -12.58 -12.92
N ASN A 25 -6.31 -13.01 -11.68
CA ASN A 25 -6.62 -14.36 -11.25
C ASN A 25 -7.42 -14.36 -9.94
N PRO A 26 -8.75 -14.23 -9.99
CA PRO A 26 -9.60 -14.22 -8.80
C PRO A 26 -9.51 -15.47 -7.92
N SER A 27 -9.04 -16.61 -8.48
CA SER A 27 -8.85 -17.85 -7.71
C SER A 27 -7.78 -17.73 -6.64
N LEU A 28 -6.90 -16.72 -6.74
CA LEU A 28 -5.87 -16.39 -5.75
C LEU A 28 -6.41 -15.61 -4.54
N LYS A 29 -7.69 -15.29 -4.51
CA LYS A 29 -8.30 -14.62 -3.36
C LYS A 29 -8.11 -15.46 -2.10
N ASN A 30 -7.61 -14.83 -1.03
CA ASN A 30 -7.31 -15.48 0.25
C ASN A 30 -6.27 -16.63 0.16
N LYS A 31 -5.47 -16.68 -0.90
CA LYS A 31 -4.37 -17.62 -1.06
C LYS A 31 -3.03 -16.94 -0.77
N PRO A 32 -2.04 -17.66 -0.24
CA PRO A 32 -0.71 -17.11 -0.08
C PRO A 32 -0.06 -16.91 -1.46
N VAL A 33 0.36 -15.69 -1.74
CA VAL A 33 1.00 -15.29 -3.01
C VAL A 33 2.29 -14.56 -2.71
N VAL A 34 3.35 -14.91 -3.42
CA VAL A 34 4.61 -14.18 -3.43
C VAL A 34 5.01 -13.84 -4.86
N VAL A 35 5.70 -12.72 -5.01
CA VAL A 35 6.34 -12.32 -6.27
C VAL A 35 7.82 -12.23 -6.05
N LEU A 36 8.60 -12.79 -6.97
CA LEU A 36 10.05 -12.88 -6.90
C LEU A 36 10.71 -11.68 -7.60
N SER A 37 11.95 -11.42 -7.25
CA SER A 37 12.80 -10.45 -7.93
C SER A 37 13.04 -10.83 -9.40
N ASN A 38 13.56 -9.90 -10.19
CA ASN A 38 13.75 -10.08 -11.63
C ASN A 38 14.60 -11.33 -12.02
N ASN A 39 15.46 -11.79 -11.12
CA ASN A 39 16.27 -13.00 -11.29
C ASN A 39 15.71 -14.22 -10.53
N ASP A 40 14.48 -14.14 -10.06
CA ASP A 40 13.82 -15.15 -9.23
C ASP A 40 14.56 -15.56 -7.94
N GLY A 41 15.49 -14.72 -7.51
CA GLY A 41 16.36 -15.05 -6.37
C GLY A 41 15.75 -14.76 -5.00
N CYS A 42 14.94 -13.70 -4.88
CA CYS A 42 14.42 -13.24 -3.60
C CYS A 42 12.92 -12.86 -3.70
N VAL A 43 12.22 -12.97 -2.57
CA VAL A 43 10.83 -12.54 -2.43
C VAL A 43 10.75 -11.03 -2.30
N ILE A 44 10.11 -10.33 -3.23
CA ILE A 44 9.96 -8.86 -3.23
C ILE A 44 8.54 -8.38 -2.99
N ALA A 45 7.54 -9.24 -3.08
CA ALA A 45 6.18 -8.92 -2.67
C ALA A 45 5.49 -10.16 -2.07
N ARG A 46 4.57 -9.92 -1.14
CA ARG A 46 3.88 -10.97 -0.41
C ARG A 46 2.45 -10.55 -0.11
N SER A 47 1.50 -11.46 -0.31
CA SER A 47 0.16 -11.30 0.22
C SER A 47 0.16 -11.36 1.77
N ASN A 48 -0.92 -10.92 2.40
CA ASN A 48 -1.05 -11.01 3.85
C ASN A 48 -1.00 -12.47 4.33
N GLU A 49 -1.56 -13.39 3.58
CA GLU A 49 -1.52 -14.81 3.85
C GLU A 49 -0.08 -15.36 3.82
N ALA A 50 0.72 -14.93 2.84
CA ALA A 50 2.13 -15.30 2.76
C ALA A 50 2.95 -14.69 3.91
N LYS A 51 2.65 -13.46 4.32
CA LYS A 51 3.25 -12.83 5.51
C LYS A 51 2.93 -13.60 6.78
N ALA A 52 1.69 -14.07 6.93
CA ALA A 52 1.25 -14.86 8.09
C ALA A 52 1.96 -16.21 8.18
N LEU A 53 2.44 -16.77 7.07
CA LEU A 53 3.27 -17.98 7.03
C LEU A 53 4.74 -17.72 7.44
N GLY A 54 5.12 -16.47 7.70
CA GLY A 54 6.46 -16.09 8.12
C GLY A 54 7.44 -15.81 7.00
N ILE A 55 7.01 -15.77 5.72
CA ILE A 55 7.86 -15.40 4.60
C ILE A 55 8.26 -13.93 4.71
N LYS A 56 9.57 -13.63 4.69
CA LYS A 56 10.10 -12.27 4.91
C LYS A 56 10.35 -11.52 3.59
N MET A 57 10.32 -10.19 3.66
CA MET A 57 10.72 -9.34 2.54
C MET A 57 12.23 -9.51 2.27
N GLY A 58 12.60 -9.63 1.00
CA GLY A 58 13.98 -9.87 0.59
C GLY A 58 14.50 -11.27 0.89
N GLU A 59 13.66 -12.17 1.38
CA GLU A 59 14.10 -13.54 1.70
C GLU A 59 14.50 -14.30 0.45
N PRO A 60 15.69 -14.92 0.45
CA PRO A 60 16.11 -15.80 -0.64
C PRO A 60 15.14 -16.97 -0.80
N VAL A 61 14.73 -17.25 -2.03
CA VAL A 61 13.69 -18.26 -2.34
C VAL A 61 14.08 -19.64 -1.78
N PHE A 62 15.37 -20.00 -1.84
CA PHE A 62 15.84 -21.29 -1.31
C PHE A 62 15.60 -21.45 0.20
N LYS A 63 15.60 -20.34 0.97
CA LYS A 63 15.29 -20.35 2.41
C LYS A 63 13.79 -20.48 2.66
N ALA A 64 12.97 -19.87 1.82
CA ALA A 64 11.50 -19.93 1.92
C ALA A 64 10.92 -21.22 1.32
N LYS A 65 11.70 -22.05 0.61
CA LYS A 65 11.26 -23.20 -0.18
C LYS A 65 10.35 -24.15 0.62
N ASN A 66 10.77 -24.54 1.81
CA ASN A 66 9.98 -25.45 2.64
C ASN A 66 8.61 -24.88 3.03
N ILE A 67 8.53 -23.57 3.32
CA ILE A 67 7.27 -22.90 3.64
C ILE A 67 6.39 -22.84 2.40
N ILE A 68 6.98 -22.50 1.26
CA ILE A 68 6.29 -22.40 -0.05
C ILE A 68 5.66 -23.73 -0.42
N GLU A 69 6.42 -24.82 -0.40
CA GLU A 69 5.95 -26.17 -0.79
C GLU A 69 4.91 -26.69 0.19
N LYS A 70 5.17 -26.61 1.49
CA LYS A 70 4.27 -27.12 2.54
C LYS A 70 2.90 -26.44 2.55
N ASN A 71 2.83 -25.16 2.19
CA ASN A 71 1.61 -24.35 2.29
C ASN A 71 1.00 -24.02 0.92
N ASN A 72 1.47 -24.64 -0.17
CA ASN A 72 0.99 -24.38 -1.51
C ASN A 72 0.97 -22.89 -1.86
N VAL A 73 2.06 -22.17 -1.58
CA VAL A 73 2.21 -20.74 -1.87
C VAL A 73 2.31 -20.55 -3.38
N TYR A 74 1.51 -19.68 -3.94
CA TYR A 74 1.59 -19.30 -5.34
C TYR A 74 2.77 -18.36 -5.56
N VAL A 75 3.65 -18.74 -6.48
CA VAL A 75 4.89 -18.03 -6.77
C VAL A 75 4.82 -17.45 -8.18
N PHE A 76 5.10 -16.16 -8.31
CA PHE A 76 5.15 -15.45 -9.58
C PHE A 76 6.51 -14.80 -9.78
N SER A 77 7.04 -14.86 -10.98
CA SER A 77 8.14 -14.01 -11.41
C SER A 77 7.66 -12.58 -11.61
N THR A 78 8.56 -11.62 -11.54
CA THR A 78 8.24 -10.21 -11.74
C THR A 78 7.70 -9.95 -13.15
N ASN A 79 6.54 -9.28 -13.25
CA ASN A 79 5.96 -8.79 -14.49
C ASN A 79 5.87 -7.25 -14.46
N PHE A 80 6.97 -6.57 -14.77
CA PHE A 80 7.03 -5.10 -14.70
C PHE A 80 6.06 -4.41 -15.68
N ALA A 81 5.77 -5.02 -16.83
CA ALA A 81 4.81 -4.46 -17.78
C ALA A 81 3.40 -4.43 -17.16
N LEU A 82 2.98 -5.51 -16.51
CA LEU A 82 1.71 -5.59 -15.79
C LEU A 82 1.67 -4.58 -14.64
N TYR A 83 2.72 -4.53 -13.80
CA TYR A 83 2.75 -3.67 -12.62
C TYR A 83 2.81 -2.19 -13.00
N GLY A 84 3.54 -1.84 -14.07
CA GLY A 84 3.57 -0.48 -14.63
C GLY A 84 2.21 -0.03 -15.16
N ASP A 85 1.49 -0.88 -15.87
CA ASP A 85 0.13 -0.57 -16.36
C ASP A 85 -0.84 -0.37 -15.19
N MET A 86 -0.83 -1.25 -14.20
CA MET A 86 -1.68 -1.15 -13.04
C MET A 86 -1.37 0.09 -12.19
N SER A 87 -0.08 0.43 -12.03
CA SER A 87 0.36 1.67 -11.39
C SER A 87 -0.22 2.90 -12.11
N SER A 88 -0.07 2.95 -13.42
CA SER A 88 -0.61 4.06 -14.23
C SER A 88 -2.11 4.24 -14.07
N ARG A 89 -2.87 3.15 -14.00
CA ARG A 89 -4.32 3.18 -13.77
C ARG A 89 -4.66 3.73 -12.38
N VAL A 90 -3.98 3.27 -11.34
CA VAL A 90 -4.18 3.77 -9.98
C VAL A 90 -3.83 5.25 -9.89
N MET A 91 -2.66 5.65 -10.37
CA MET A 91 -2.18 7.04 -10.31
C MET A 91 -3.07 7.99 -11.11
N SER A 92 -3.59 7.55 -12.27
CA SER A 92 -4.56 8.33 -13.05
C SER A 92 -5.85 8.58 -12.27
N LEU A 93 -6.40 7.57 -11.61
CA LEU A 93 -7.60 7.74 -10.75
C LEU A 93 -7.33 8.71 -9.60
N LEU A 94 -6.18 8.59 -8.94
CA LEU A 94 -5.81 9.48 -7.85
C LEU A 94 -5.67 10.93 -8.32
N ASN A 95 -5.07 11.14 -9.49
CA ASN A 95 -4.90 12.47 -10.09
C ASN A 95 -6.23 13.16 -10.39
N HIS A 96 -7.27 12.39 -10.76
CA HIS A 96 -8.62 12.95 -10.95
C HIS A 96 -9.33 13.33 -9.62
N MET A 97 -8.82 12.87 -8.50
CA MET A 97 -9.43 13.10 -7.18
C MET A 97 -8.74 14.19 -6.36
N SER A 98 -7.54 14.60 -6.75
CA SER A 98 -6.80 15.68 -6.11
C SER A 98 -6.07 16.51 -7.16
N PRO A 99 -6.03 17.85 -7.02
CA PRO A 99 -5.37 18.71 -7.98
C PRO A 99 -3.84 18.56 -7.99
N GLU A 100 -3.26 18.10 -6.88
CA GLU A 100 -1.81 17.96 -6.73
C GLU A 100 -1.46 16.56 -6.25
N ILE A 101 -0.77 15.83 -7.09
CA ILE A 101 -0.23 14.50 -6.82
C ILE A 101 1.26 14.47 -7.16
N GLU A 102 2.05 13.87 -6.28
CA GLU A 102 3.46 13.56 -6.50
C GLU A 102 3.64 12.04 -6.45
N ILE A 103 3.90 11.44 -7.60
CA ILE A 103 4.18 10.01 -7.70
C ILE A 103 5.56 9.77 -7.10
N TYR A 104 5.61 9.04 -5.98
CA TYR A 104 6.83 8.78 -5.22
C TYR A 104 7.49 7.46 -5.61
N SER A 105 6.68 6.44 -5.91
CA SER A 105 7.13 5.14 -6.42
C SER A 105 6.07 4.51 -7.32
N ILE A 106 6.30 3.27 -7.75
CA ILE A 106 5.34 2.52 -8.58
C ILE A 106 4.01 2.26 -7.85
N ASP A 107 4.03 2.27 -6.51
CA ASP A 107 2.89 1.92 -5.65
C ASP A 107 2.54 2.99 -4.61
N GLU A 108 3.27 4.11 -4.58
CA GLU A 108 3.07 5.19 -3.61
C GLU A 108 2.96 6.56 -4.29
N ALA A 109 2.04 7.38 -3.79
CA ALA A 109 1.91 8.78 -4.17
C ALA A 109 1.58 9.67 -2.98
N PHE A 110 2.18 10.86 -2.94
CA PHE A 110 1.76 11.94 -2.04
C PHE A 110 0.72 12.81 -2.73
N MET A 111 -0.23 13.28 -1.95
CA MET A 111 -1.27 14.19 -2.39
C MET A 111 -1.38 15.36 -1.42
N ASN A 112 -1.63 16.54 -1.96
CA ASN A 112 -1.93 17.70 -1.14
C ASN A 112 -3.40 17.66 -0.69
N PHE A 113 -3.63 17.72 0.61
CA PHE A 113 -4.97 17.72 1.22
C PHE A 113 -5.31 19.07 1.86
N ASP A 114 -4.59 20.13 1.49
CA ASP A 114 -4.90 21.49 1.97
C ASP A 114 -6.31 21.89 1.59
N GLY A 115 -7.00 22.52 2.54
CA GLY A 115 -8.36 23.00 2.32
C GLY A 115 -9.45 21.90 2.31
N ILE A 116 -9.09 20.64 2.44
CA ILE A 116 -10.06 19.55 2.57
C ILE A 116 -10.70 19.59 3.95
N LYS A 117 -12.03 19.66 4.00
CA LYS A 117 -12.78 19.74 5.27
C LYS A 117 -12.89 18.40 6.00
N ASP A 118 -13.00 17.32 5.26
CA ASP A 118 -13.22 15.97 5.79
C ASP A 118 -12.27 14.97 5.13
N TYR A 119 -11.09 14.82 5.73
CA TYR A 119 -10.03 13.94 5.27
C TYR A 119 -10.47 12.47 5.21
N LEU A 120 -11.19 12.00 6.23
CA LEU A 120 -11.60 10.60 6.33
C LEU A 120 -12.62 10.25 5.25
N LYS A 121 -13.57 11.15 4.98
CA LYS A 121 -14.58 10.95 3.93
C LYS A 121 -13.95 10.89 2.55
N LEU A 122 -13.02 11.82 2.24
CA LEU A 122 -12.31 11.82 0.96
C LEU A 122 -11.45 10.57 0.82
N ALA A 123 -10.62 10.24 1.79
CA ALA A 123 -9.75 9.08 1.78
C ALA A 123 -10.56 7.76 1.64
N SER A 124 -11.67 7.63 2.35
CA SER A 124 -12.57 6.48 2.24
C SER A 124 -13.20 6.37 0.84
N LYS A 125 -13.56 7.52 0.23
CA LYS A 125 -14.05 7.57 -1.16
C LYS A 125 -12.94 7.10 -2.12
N MET A 126 -11.72 7.61 -1.97
CA MET A 126 -10.57 7.24 -2.80
C MET A 126 -10.30 5.73 -2.75
N ARG A 127 -10.25 5.15 -1.55
CA ARG A 127 -10.06 3.72 -1.37
C ARG A 127 -11.12 2.88 -2.11
N ARG A 128 -12.40 3.25 -1.93
CA ARG A 128 -13.50 2.54 -2.62
C ARG A 128 -13.40 2.67 -4.13
N THR A 129 -13.10 3.87 -4.63
CA THR A 129 -13.01 4.14 -6.07
C THR A 129 -11.85 3.38 -6.69
N VAL A 130 -10.65 3.45 -6.12
CA VAL A 130 -9.48 2.72 -6.61
C VAL A 130 -9.75 1.22 -6.59
N LYS A 131 -10.25 0.68 -5.48
CA LYS A 131 -10.56 -0.75 -5.37
C LYS A 131 -11.61 -1.19 -6.38
N LYS A 132 -12.66 -0.39 -6.60
CA LYS A 132 -13.74 -0.71 -7.55
C LYS A 132 -13.23 -0.74 -9.00
N HIS A 133 -12.40 0.24 -9.38
CA HIS A 133 -11.99 0.42 -10.78
C HIS A 133 -10.72 -0.34 -11.16
N THR A 134 -9.86 -0.68 -10.21
CA THR A 134 -8.58 -1.37 -10.50
C THR A 134 -8.46 -2.74 -9.83
N GLY A 135 -9.26 -3.03 -8.83
CA GLY A 135 -9.09 -4.20 -7.98
C GLY A 135 -7.97 -4.08 -6.94
N ILE A 136 -7.17 -3.01 -6.97
CA ILE A 136 -6.04 -2.81 -6.07
C ILE A 136 -6.52 -2.19 -4.74
N PRO A 137 -6.22 -2.82 -3.58
CA PRO A 137 -6.47 -2.21 -2.28
C PRO A 137 -5.39 -1.16 -1.98
N ILE A 138 -5.81 -0.02 -1.45
CA ILE A 138 -4.88 1.04 -1.02
C ILE A 138 -5.08 1.37 0.45
N SER A 139 -4.03 1.89 1.10
CA SER A 139 -4.07 2.51 2.42
C SER A 139 -3.69 3.97 2.31
N ILE A 140 -4.23 4.81 3.21
CA ILE A 140 -4.00 6.26 3.17
C ILE A 140 -3.64 6.75 4.58
N GLY A 141 -2.45 7.33 4.69
CA GLY A 141 -2.00 8.02 5.89
C GLY A 141 -1.97 9.53 5.66
N ILE A 142 -2.52 10.30 6.60
CA ILE A 142 -2.68 11.75 6.46
C ILE A 142 -2.01 12.44 7.65
N ALA A 143 -1.16 13.43 7.39
CA ALA A 143 -0.46 14.19 8.42
C ALA A 143 0.07 15.52 7.89
N LYS A 144 0.61 16.35 8.80
CA LYS A 144 1.15 17.69 8.48
C LYS A 144 2.44 17.69 7.66
N THR A 145 3.16 16.58 7.60
CA THR A 145 4.39 16.43 6.80
C THR A 145 4.39 15.11 6.06
N LYS A 146 5.15 15.00 4.98
CA LYS A 146 5.30 13.76 4.21
C LYS A 146 5.84 12.61 5.07
N THR A 147 6.82 12.88 5.95
CA THR A 147 7.37 11.89 6.88
C THR A 147 6.30 11.37 7.84
N LEU A 148 5.52 12.26 8.45
CA LEU A 148 4.42 11.87 9.33
C LEU A 148 3.30 11.15 8.56
N ALA A 149 3.05 11.50 7.31
CA ALA A 149 2.09 10.78 6.46
C ALA A 149 2.54 9.34 6.18
N LYS A 150 3.85 9.05 6.06
CA LYS A 150 4.39 7.69 6.00
C LYS A 150 4.10 6.90 7.28
N ILE A 151 4.32 7.51 8.43
CA ILE A 151 4.00 6.91 9.73
C ILE A 151 2.49 6.64 9.82
N ALA A 152 1.66 7.63 9.47
CA ALA A 152 0.21 7.47 9.45
C ALA A 152 -0.23 6.34 8.51
N ASN A 153 0.42 6.18 7.35
CA ASN A 153 0.13 5.08 6.42
C ASN A 153 0.50 3.71 7.01
N HIS A 154 1.62 3.63 7.72
CA HIS A 154 1.98 2.40 8.42
C HIS A 154 0.92 1.99 9.46
N VAL A 155 0.41 2.96 10.23
CA VAL A 155 -0.70 2.76 11.17
C VAL A 155 -1.96 2.33 10.43
N ALA A 156 -2.31 3.02 9.34
CA ALA A 156 -3.47 2.69 8.53
C ALA A 156 -3.45 1.23 8.03
N LYS A 157 -2.28 0.74 7.60
CA LYS A 157 -2.12 -0.63 7.10
C LYS A 157 -2.24 -1.71 8.18
N ARG A 158 -1.72 -1.46 9.38
CA ARG A 158 -1.55 -2.49 10.40
C ARG A 158 -2.60 -2.46 11.49
N TYR A 159 -3.08 -1.28 11.86
CA TYR A 159 -3.86 -1.06 13.07
C TYR A 159 -5.27 -0.55 12.82
N THR A 160 -5.66 -0.31 11.55
CA THR A 160 -7.03 0.08 11.23
C THR A 160 -7.69 -0.90 10.27
N LYS A 161 -8.98 -1.12 10.46
CA LYS A 161 -9.82 -1.89 9.51
C LYS A 161 -10.18 -1.04 8.28
N GLU A 162 -10.29 0.25 8.48
CA GLU A 162 -10.66 1.23 7.46
C GLU A 162 -9.51 1.49 6.47
N GLY A 163 -8.26 1.19 6.84
CA GLY A 163 -7.06 1.44 6.03
C GLY A 163 -6.82 2.92 5.76
N VAL A 164 -7.33 3.80 6.64
CA VAL A 164 -7.11 5.24 6.65
C VAL A 164 -6.75 5.66 8.06
N TYR A 165 -5.75 6.51 8.19
CA TYR A 165 -5.37 7.09 9.47
C TYR A 165 -4.95 8.56 9.31
N VAL A 166 -5.45 9.42 10.20
CA VAL A 166 -5.07 10.83 10.29
C VAL A 166 -4.23 10.99 11.54
N LEU A 167 -2.95 11.31 11.38
CA LEU A 167 -2.03 11.56 12.47
C LEU A 167 -2.13 13.01 12.90
N THR A 168 -2.61 13.24 14.11
CA THR A 168 -2.66 14.56 14.74
C THR A 168 -1.48 14.73 15.70
N GLY A 169 -1.08 15.98 16.00
CA GLY A 169 0.09 16.26 16.86
C GLY A 169 -0.05 15.81 18.32
N SER A 170 -1.22 15.29 18.73
CA SER A 170 -1.50 14.79 20.08
C SER A 170 -1.58 13.25 20.16
N ASP A 171 -1.24 12.55 19.08
CA ASP A 171 -1.36 11.08 19.05
C ASP A 171 -0.25 10.38 19.84
N LYS A 172 -0.63 9.68 20.89
CA LYS A 172 0.25 8.82 21.69
C LYS A 172 0.90 7.68 20.89
N ILE A 173 0.38 7.37 19.70
CA ILE A 173 0.95 6.37 18.78
C ILE A 173 2.36 6.74 18.35
N LEU A 174 2.69 8.03 18.24
CA LEU A 174 4.07 8.46 17.97
C LEU A 174 5.06 7.98 19.03
N GLU A 175 4.68 7.96 20.30
CA GLU A 175 5.53 7.46 21.40
C GLU A 175 5.77 5.95 21.28
N TYR A 176 4.77 5.19 20.84
CA TYR A 176 4.91 3.74 20.62
C TYR A 176 5.80 3.41 19.41
N LEU A 177 5.67 4.16 18.31
CA LEU A 177 6.42 3.90 17.07
C LEU A 177 7.88 4.39 17.13
N LEU A 178 8.23 5.25 18.09
CA LEU A 178 9.60 5.71 18.31
C LEU A 178 10.37 4.81 19.29
N ASN A 179 9.68 3.89 19.98
CA ASN A 179 10.24 2.98 20.98
C ASN A 179 10.34 1.51 20.50
N ASP A 180 9.91 1.20 19.27
CA ASP A 180 10.09 -0.07 18.55
C ASP A 180 11.23 0.05 17.52
#